data_9cf548b4e55d8a3c576458bea75658ba
#
_entry.id   9cf548b4e55d8a3c576458bea75658ba
#
_cell.length_a   1.000
_cell.length_b   1.000
_cell.length_c   1.000
_cell.angle_alpha   90.00
_cell.angle_beta   90.00
_cell.angle_gamma   90.00
#
_symmetry.space_group_name_H-M   'P 1'
#
loop_
_entity.id
_entity.type
_entity.pdbx_description
1 polymer ?
#
loop_
_entity_poly.entity_id
_entity_poly.type
_entity_poly.pdbx_seq_one_letter_code
_entity_poly.pdbx_strand_id
1 'polypeptide(L)'
;MGNNNQKPRAHALDALRGYAIITMVLSAMEAFSVLPRWMYHAQVPPPDHVFDPTIYGITWVDIIFPFFLFSMGAAIPLSLGRQHAKGESIMKLTWKTVQRWVKLTFFAIFIIHAFPFMLGYEQEWMRYAMPIFFFILLCLMFMPNPFGLSPYKARAITWSAYLVAVGFMLLQPYAGGAPFRLTDSDCIMLILANVSLTGSIIYLLTIGHPLRRLALLPFLIALFMAAHTANSWPALLIHTSWLPWLYLPAYQEYLLIIIPGTVAGEWIAQWLEKMKANDTSKGLVDNYQKKSEAVLENGNPLNGGREAVLENGNGVKNDEKAVLENENKVRTRSEEMKEKENALALPVALLSLALIVVNVVLLFGRHLVANLVATMVLTALTAWLLRSRRKAGTIGVEAAKQRAASKDASSQEAAKQEVYNQKSSSAPASPTLHFWQRLSSAGAYLLLLGLCLESYEGGIRKDDVTLSYLFVTCGLAFYALLLLTVVCDHWHVRWLCAPLEMVGKNPMVAYVSASMVIIPVLILTHIYPYIDALSSQPLTGFLKGVLLTALCMALTAWFTHKRWFWKT
;
A
#
# COMPACT_ATOMS: atom_id res chain seq x y z
N MET A 1 18.87 -25.58 -7.89
CA MET A 1 18.60 -24.41 -8.74
C MET A 1 17.11 -24.34 -8.99
N GLY A 2 16.37 -23.58 -8.20
CA GLY A 2 14.91 -23.49 -8.25
C GLY A 2 14.46 -22.55 -9.34
N ASN A 3 13.63 -23.07 -10.22
CA ASN A 3 12.97 -22.35 -11.30
C ASN A 3 12.04 -21.27 -10.71
N ASN A 4 12.54 -20.03 -10.54
CA ASN A 4 11.87 -18.93 -9.87
C ASN A 4 10.92 -18.21 -10.84
N ASN A 5 9.90 -18.92 -11.34
CA ASN A 5 8.78 -18.37 -12.08
C ASN A 5 7.79 -17.65 -11.13
N GLN A 6 8.31 -16.85 -10.16
CA GLN A 6 7.46 -16.02 -9.32
C GLN A 6 6.98 -14.82 -10.15
N LYS A 7 5.65 -14.71 -10.29
CA LYS A 7 5.02 -13.54 -10.93
C LYS A 7 5.50 -12.27 -10.24
N PRO A 8 5.90 -11.22 -10.99
CA PRO A 8 6.32 -9.96 -10.39
C PRO A 8 5.23 -9.42 -9.47
N ARG A 9 5.60 -9.11 -8.25
CA ARG A 9 4.72 -8.68 -7.15
C ARG A 9 5.22 -7.36 -6.59
N ALA A 10 4.32 -6.50 -6.16
CA ALA A 10 4.65 -5.24 -5.49
C ALA A 10 4.97 -5.53 -4.01
N HIS A 11 6.21 -5.87 -3.70
CA HIS A 11 6.66 -6.16 -2.34
C HIS A 11 6.51 -4.92 -1.44
N ALA A 12 6.83 -3.74 -1.94
CA ALA A 12 6.70 -2.48 -1.24
C ALA A 12 5.27 -2.21 -0.74
N LEU A 13 4.24 -2.55 -1.53
CA LEU A 13 2.85 -2.33 -1.12
C LEU A 13 2.42 -3.28 0.01
N ASP A 14 2.80 -4.56 -0.07
CA ASP A 14 2.54 -5.52 1.01
C ASP A 14 3.32 -5.12 2.28
N ALA A 15 4.56 -4.63 2.13
CA ALA A 15 5.39 -4.13 3.23
C ALA A 15 4.80 -2.86 3.88
N LEU A 16 4.27 -1.91 3.09
CA LEU A 16 3.62 -0.70 3.61
C LEU A 16 2.39 -1.06 4.46
N ARG A 17 1.57 -1.99 3.98
CA ARG A 17 0.43 -2.50 4.74
C ARG A 17 0.87 -3.20 6.02
N GLY A 18 1.92 -4.02 5.94
CA GLY A 18 2.49 -4.71 7.10
C GLY A 18 3.07 -3.73 8.11
N TYR A 19 3.79 -2.71 7.68
CA TYR A 19 4.27 -1.63 8.53
C TYR A 19 3.12 -0.97 9.29
N ALA A 20 2.06 -0.57 8.58
CA ALA A 20 0.91 0.08 9.20
C ALA A 20 0.25 -0.82 10.27
N ILE A 21 0.06 -2.11 10.00
CA ILE A 21 -0.54 -3.04 10.96
C ILE A 21 0.37 -3.29 12.15
N ILE A 22 1.67 -3.51 11.93
CA ILE A 22 2.63 -3.76 13.02
C ILE A 22 2.69 -2.57 13.96
N THR A 23 2.80 -1.37 13.41
CA THR A 23 2.84 -0.14 14.21
C THR A 23 1.51 0.15 14.89
N MET A 24 0.37 -0.22 14.30
CA MET A 24 -0.94 -0.16 14.95
C MET A 24 -1.01 -1.09 16.17
N VAL A 25 -0.55 -2.33 16.03
CA VAL A 25 -0.50 -3.27 17.17
C VAL A 25 0.47 -2.76 18.24
N LEU A 26 1.63 -2.24 17.85
CA LEU A 26 2.61 -1.67 18.77
C LEU A 26 2.00 -0.53 19.58
N SER A 27 1.35 0.44 18.92
CA SER A 27 0.74 1.59 19.61
C SER A 27 -0.39 1.21 20.58
N ALA A 28 -1.05 0.06 20.33
CA ALA A 28 -2.08 -0.48 21.23
C ALA A 28 -1.50 -1.31 22.40
N MET A 29 -0.23 -1.73 22.30
CA MET A 29 0.42 -2.61 23.30
C MET A 29 1.43 -1.85 24.18
N GLU A 30 1.67 -0.59 23.94
CA GLU A 30 2.55 0.25 24.75
C GLU A 30 2.01 0.45 26.17
N ALA A 31 2.94 0.66 27.12
CA ALA A 31 2.58 0.99 28.49
C ALA A 31 2.00 2.40 28.57
N PHE A 32 0.80 2.54 29.13
CA PHE A 32 0.16 3.84 29.34
C PHE A 32 0.89 4.67 30.40
N SER A 33 0.90 5.98 30.21
CA SER A 33 1.40 7.00 31.17
C SER A 33 2.89 6.97 31.49
N VAL A 34 3.68 6.09 30.84
CA VAL A 34 5.10 5.91 31.16
C VAL A 34 6.01 6.42 30.05
N LEU A 35 5.56 6.39 28.80
CA LEU A 35 6.31 6.81 27.64
C LEU A 35 6.17 8.32 27.37
N PRO A 36 7.10 8.95 26.62
CA PRO A 36 6.97 10.36 26.26
C PRO A 36 5.78 10.61 25.33
N ARG A 37 5.22 11.82 25.38
CA ARG A 37 4.00 12.25 24.67
C ARG A 37 3.99 11.88 23.16
N TRP A 38 5.12 11.95 22.49
CA TRP A 38 5.21 11.65 21.06
C TRP A 38 5.01 10.16 20.70
N MET A 39 5.01 9.26 21.71
CA MET A 39 4.72 7.84 21.53
C MET A 39 3.23 7.53 21.42
N TYR A 40 2.36 8.44 21.83
CA TYR A 40 0.91 8.26 21.83
C TYR A 40 0.22 9.12 20.78
N HIS A 41 -1.09 8.95 20.60
CA HIS A 41 -1.90 9.86 19.80
C HIS A 41 -1.76 11.30 20.28
N ALA A 42 -1.64 12.25 19.35
CA ALA A 42 -1.48 13.65 19.70
C ALA A 42 -2.60 14.17 20.60
N GLN A 43 -3.85 13.75 20.34
CA GLN A 43 -5.06 14.19 21.05
C GLN A 43 -5.42 13.33 22.28
N VAL A 44 -4.56 12.39 22.67
CA VAL A 44 -4.71 11.54 23.87
C VAL A 44 -3.39 11.56 24.66
N PRO A 45 -2.98 12.75 25.17
CA PRO A 45 -1.67 12.90 25.79
C PRO A 45 -1.60 12.28 27.20
N PRO A 46 -0.41 11.82 27.61
CA PRO A 46 -0.18 11.44 28.99
C PRO A 46 -0.24 12.70 29.91
N PRO A 47 -0.48 12.56 31.23
CA PRO A 47 -0.62 11.29 31.97
C PRO A 47 -2.03 10.69 31.93
N ASP A 48 -3.05 11.49 31.69
CA ASP A 48 -4.44 11.09 31.90
C ASP A 48 -5.04 10.32 30.74
N HIS A 49 -4.43 10.40 29.56
CA HIS A 49 -4.92 9.77 28.31
C HIS A 49 -6.40 10.07 28.02
N VAL A 50 -6.83 11.29 28.37
CA VAL A 50 -8.16 11.79 28.06
C VAL A 50 -8.12 12.43 26.68
N PHE A 51 -9.12 12.11 25.86
CA PHE A 51 -9.27 12.71 24.55
C PHE A 51 -9.53 14.21 24.64
N ASP A 52 -8.67 15.00 23.98
CA ASP A 52 -8.80 16.45 23.89
C ASP A 52 -8.78 16.89 22.41
N PRO A 53 -9.95 17.26 21.85
CA PRO A 53 -10.07 17.67 20.45
C PRO A 53 -9.41 19.03 20.17
N THR A 54 -9.00 19.78 21.19
CA THR A 54 -8.33 21.08 21.02
C THR A 54 -6.84 20.96 20.73
N ILE A 55 -6.26 19.78 20.95
CA ILE A 55 -4.84 19.53 20.71
C ILE A 55 -4.60 19.33 19.21
N TYR A 56 -3.74 20.16 18.66
CA TYR A 56 -3.26 20.08 17.28
C TYR A 56 -1.91 19.38 17.20
N GLY A 57 -1.63 18.84 16.04
CA GLY A 57 -0.39 18.13 15.73
C GLY A 57 -0.63 16.66 15.39
N ILE A 58 0.42 16.02 14.93
CA ILE A 58 0.41 14.57 14.64
C ILE A 58 1.65 13.92 15.22
N THR A 59 1.51 12.67 15.62
CA THR A 59 2.60 11.79 16.01
C THR A 59 2.79 10.68 14.96
N TRP A 60 3.76 9.80 15.20
CA TRP A 60 3.91 8.61 14.36
C TRP A 60 2.69 7.68 14.42
N VAL A 61 1.96 7.68 15.53
CA VAL A 61 0.73 6.88 15.69
C VAL A 61 -0.38 7.38 14.77
N ASP A 62 -0.47 8.69 14.56
CA ASP A 62 -1.52 9.30 13.77
C ASP A 62 -1.40 9.05 12.27
N ILE A 63 -0.20 8.75 11.76
CA ILE A 63 0.01 8.43 10.34
C ILE A 63 -0.26 6.97 9.97
N ILE A 64 -0.41 6.07 10.96
CA ILE A 64 -0.55 4.63 10.76
C ILE A 64 -1.81 4.29 9.95
N PHE A 65 -2.96 4.79 10.42
CA PHE A 65 -4.24 4.49 9.79
C PHE A 65 -4.35 5.03 8.35
N PRO A 66 -3.94 6.28 8.05
CA PRO A 66 -3.83 6.77 6.68
C PRO A 66 -2.94 5.91 5.76
N PHE A 67 -1.81 5.41 6.26
CA PHE A 67 -0.94 4.54 5.47
C PHE A 67 -1.62 3.21 5.14
N PHE A 68 -2.39 2.67 6.08
CA PHE A 68 -3.20 1.49 5.84
C PHE A 68 -4.28 1.74 4.78
N LEU A 69 -5.03 2.84 4.90
CA LEU A 69 -6.05 3.26 3.92
C LEU A 69 -5.47 3.48 2.53
N PHE A 70 -4.33 4.19 2.44
CA PHE A 70 -3.61 4.39 1.19
C PHE A 70 -3.22 3.05 0.53
N SER A 71 -2.67 2.13 1.33
CA SER A 71 -2.28 0.80 0.84
C SER A 71 -3.48 -0.03 0.37
N MET A 72 -4.63 0.12 1.03
CA MET A 72 -5.90 -0.49 0.61
C MET A 72 -6.37 0.11 -0.72
N GLY A 73 -6.34 1.44 -0.86
CA GLY A 73 -6.64 2.13 -2.11
C GLY A 73 -5.77 1.63 -3.27
N ALA A 74 -4.47 1.51 -3.04
CA ALA A 74 -3.52 1.01 -4.05
C ALA A 74 -3.73 -0.48 -4.41
N ALA A 75 -4.31 -1.27 -3.53
CA ALA A 75 -4.65 -2.67 -3.80
C ALA A 75 -5.88 -2.84 -4.71
N ILE A 76 -6.79 -1.86 -4.77
CA ILE A 76 -8.02 -1.93 -5.58
C ILE A 76 -7.71 -2.17 -7.06
N PRO A 77 -6.88 -1.38 -7.77
CA PRO A 77 -6.53 -1.61 -9.17
C PRO A 77 -5.81 -2.94 -9.39
N LEU A 78 -4.92 -3.33 -8.46
CA LEU A 78 -4.18 -4.58 -8.54
C LEU A 78 -5.08 -5.82 -8.41
N SER A 79 -6.23 -5.69 -7.76
CA SER A 79 -7.21 -6.76 -7.60
C SER A 79 -8.31 -6.68 -8.67
N LEU A 80 -9.15 -5.63 -8.62
CA LEU A 80 -10.31 -5.47 -9.49
C LEU A 80 -9.92 -5.17 -10.93
N GLY A 81 -8.90 -4.33 -11.17
CA GLY A 81 -8.40 -4.02 -12.50
C GLY A 81 -7.87 -5.26 -13.21
N ARG A 82 -7.13 -6.13 -12.52
CA ARG A 82 -6.68 -7.41 -13.09
C ARG A 82 -7.83 -8.37 -13.41
N GLN A 83 -8.90 -8.40 -12.59
CA GLN A 83 -10.07 -9.23 -12.87
C GLN A 83 -10.85 -8.69 -14.06
N HIS A 84 -11.01 -7.37 -14.18
CA HIS A 84 -11.62 -6.73 -15.33
C HIS A 84 -10.83 -6.98 -16.62
N ALA A 85 -9.51 -6.85 -16.58
CA ALA A 85 -8.62 -7.17 -17.72
C ALA A 85 -8.69 -8.64 -18.17
N LYS A 86 -9.16 -9.55 -17.29
CA LYS A 86 -9.46 -10.95 -17.62
C LYS A 86 -10.86 -11.17 -18.19
N GLY A 87 -11.64 -10.11 -18.41
CA GLY A 87 -12.98 -10.17 -18.98
C GLY A 87 -14.12 -10.27 -17.97
N GLU A 88 -13.87 -10.12 -16.65
CA GLU A 88 -15.00 -10.06 -15.71
C GLU A 88 -15.80 -8.77 -15.87
N SER A 89 -17.14 -8.86 -15.88
CA SER A 89 -18.03 -7.71 -16.02
C SER A 89 -18.00 -6.80 -14.78
N ILE A 90 -18.20 -5.51 -14.99
CA ILE A 90 -18.24 -4.51 -13.90
C ILE A 90 -19.33 -4.87 -12.88
N MET A 91 -20.52 -5.30 -13.32
CA MET A 91 -21.61 -5.71 -12.44
C MET A 91 -21.20 -6.85 -11.49
N LYS A 92 -20.50 -7.88 -12.01
CA LYS A 92 -19.98 -8.99 -11.20
C LYS A 92 -18.94 -8.52 -10.18
N LEU A 93 -18.06 -7.61 -10.58
CA LEU A 93 -17.04 -7.03 -9.71
C LEU A 93 -17.68 -6.15 -8.62
N THR A 94 -18.68 -5.35 -8.97
CA THR A 94 -19.46 -4.56 -8.00
C THR A 94 -20.13 -5.47 -6.97
N TRP A 95 -20.75 -6.58 -7.41
CA TRP A 95 -21.35 -7.53 -6.49
C TRP A 95 -20.33 -8.16 -5.52
N LYS A 96 -19.14 -8.53 -6.01
CA LYS A 96 -18.03 -8.99 -5.15
C LYS A 96 -17.64 -7.92 -4.12
N THR A 97 -17.63 -6.66 -4.53
CA THR A 97 -17.31 -5.53 -3.64
C THR A 97 -18.37 -5.37 -2.55
N VAL A 98 -19.66 -5.47 -2.89
CA VAL A 98 -20.77 -5.44 -1.92
C VAL A 98 -20.66 -6.61 -0.93
N GLN A 99 -20.40 -7.81 -1.42
CA GLN A 99 -20.18 -8.97 -0.55
C GLN A 99 -19.03 -8.76 0.43
N ARG A 100 -17.93 -8.16 -0.05
CA ARG A 100 -16.78 -7.81 0.79
C ARG A 100 -17.16 -6.79 1.86
N TRP A 101 -17.91 -5.76 1.49
CA TRP A 101 -18.40 -4.74 2.41
C TRP A 101 -19.25 -5.35 3.53
N VAL A 102 -20.24 -6.19 3.20
CA VAL A 102 -21.08 -6.87 4.19
C VAL A 102 -20.24 -7.71 5.15
N LYS A 103 -19.26 -8.47 4.64
CA LYS A 103 -18.36 -9.27 5.47
C LYS A 103 -17.50 -8.43 6.39
N LEU A 104 -16.97 -7.30 5.91
CA LEU A 104 -16.15 -6.39 6.72
C LEU A 104 -17.00 -5.69 7.79
N THR A 105 -18.23 -5.29 7.47
CA THR A 105 -19.16 -4.73 8.46
C THR A 105 -19.52 -5.75 9.53
N PHE A 106 -19.82 -6.99 9.12
CA PHE A 106 -20.06 -8.07 10.08
C PHE A 106 -18.82 -8.29 10.97
N PHE A 107 -17.63 -8.29 10.39
CA PHE A 107 -16.38 -8.41 11.12
C PHE A 107 -16.22 -7.27 12.15
N ALA A 108 -16.49 -6.02 11.76
CA ALA A 108 -16.41 -4.86 12.64
C ALA A 108 -17.35 -4.97 13.85
N ILE A 109 -18.59 -5.44 13.64
CA ILE A 109 -19.55 -5.65 14.73
C ILE A 109 -19.12 -6.84 15.59
N PHE A 110 -18.74 -7.96 14.98
CA PHE A 110 -18.43 -9.18 15.70
C PHE A 110 -17.22 -9.02 16.63
N ILE A 111 -16.12 -8.40 16.17
CA ILE A 111 -14.88 -8.33 16.95
C ILE A 111 -15.03 -7.49 18.22
N ILE A 112 -15.80 -6.39 18.19
CA ILE A 112 -16.02 -5.58 19.38
C ILE A 112 -16.78 -6.38 20.45
N HIS A 113 -17.79 -7.15 20.04
CA HIS A 113 -18.56 -8.01 20.93
C HIS A 113 -17.80 -9.26 21.40
N ALA A 114 -16.68 -9.56 20.77
CA ALA A 114 -15.81 -10.69 21.11
C ALA A 114 -14.61 -10.29 21.98
N PHE A 115 -14.35 -9.00 22.19
CA PHE A 115 -13.23 -8.55 23.02
C PHE A 115 -13.49 -8.76 24.52
N PRO A 116 -12.46 -9.11 25.31
CA PRO A 116 -12.61 -9.43 26.74
C PRO A 116 -13.30 -8.35 27.56
N PHE A 117 -13.09 -7.07 27.23
CA PHE A 117 -13.67 -5.93 27.99
C PHE A 117 -15.18 -5.76 27.75
N MET A 118 -15.73 -6.32 26.67
CA MET A 118 -17.17 -6.31 26.40
C MET A 118 -17.91 -7.51 27.03
N LEU A 119 -17.17 -8.54 27.43
CA LEU A 119 -17.76 -9.79 27.95
C LEU A 119 -18.09 -9.67 29.44
N GLY A 120 -19.33 -10.01 29.80
CA GLY A 120 -19.88 -9.94 31.17
C GLY A 120 -19.83 -11.26 31.93
N TYR A 121 -18.96 -12.20 31.57
CA TYR A 121 -18.81 -13.45 32.31
C TYR A 121 -18.24 -13.18 33.71
N GLU A 122 -18.88 -13.73 34.75
CA GLU A 122 -18.42 -13.61 36.14
C GLU A 122 -17.07 -14.31 36.35
N GLN A 123 -16.86 -15.44 35.71
CA GLN A 123 -15.63 -16.22 35.80
C GLN A 123 -14.56 -15.60 34.91
N GLU A 124 -13.45 -15.21 35.48
CA GLU A 124 -12.36 -14.55 34.77
C GLU A 124 -11.79 -15.44 33.63
N TRP A 125 -11.57 -16.73 33.91
CA TRP A 125 -11.07 -17.64 32.89
C TRP A 125 -11.99 -17.73 31.66
N MET A 126 -13.31 -17.67 31.84
CA MET A 126 -14.27 -17.70 30.75
C MET A 126 -14.20 -16.40 29.92
N ARG A 127 -14.02 -15.25 30.57
CA ARG A 127 -13.85 -13.95 29.91
C ARG A 127 -12.68 -13.95 28.95
N TYR A 128 -11.61 -14.70 29.23
CA TYR A 128 -10.44 -14.81 28.37
C TYR A 128 -10.41 -16.05 27.48
N ALA A 129 -11.13 -17.12 27.79
CA ALA A 129 -11.25 -18.27 26.91
C ALA A 129 -12.18 -18.02 25.73
N MET A 130 -13.27 -17.25 25.92
CA MET A 130 -14.25 -16.94 24.87
C MET A 130 -13.66 -16.18 23.68
N PRO A 131 -12.80 -15.16 23.81
CA PRO A 131 -12.13 -14.54 22.68
C PRO A 131 -11.32 -15.51 21.82
N ILE A 132 -10.66 -16.50 22.42
CA ILE A 132 -9.93 -17.55 21.68
C ILE A 132 -10.92 -18.39 20.86
N PHE A 133 -12.04 -18.77 21.43
CA PHE A 133 -13.10 -19.47 20.70
C PHE A 133 -13.64 -18.62 19.55
N PHE A 134 -13.89 -17.32 19.76
CA PHE A 134 -14.32 -16.41 18.71
C PHE A 134 -13.27 -16.23 17.62
N PHE A 135 -11.99 -16.24 17.95
CA PHE A 135 -10.92 -16.25 16.95
C PHE A 135 -10.99 -17.50 16.06
N ILE A 136 -11.28 -18.68 16.65
CA ILE A 136 -11.50 -19.92 15.88
C ILE A 136 -12.71 -19.78 14.96
N LEU A 137 -13.82 -19.19 15.41
CA LEU A 137 -14.97 -18.91 14.55
C LEU A 137 -14.59 -17.98 13.38
N LEU A 138 -13.80 -16.93 13.64
CA LEU A 138 -13.29 -16.06 12.58
C LEU A 138 -12.44 -16.83 11.56
N CYS A 139 -11.61 -17.77 12.01
CA CYS A 139 -10.88 -18.64 11.10
C CYS A 139 -11.83 -19.45 10.20
N LEU A 140 -12.89 -20.04 10.76
CA LEU A 140 -13.87 -20.82 9.99
C LEU A 140 -14.71 -19.97 9.03
N MET A 141 -14.97 -18.71 9.37
CA MET A 141 -15.74 -17.77 8.54
C MET A 141 -14.92 -17.18 7.37
N PHE A 142 -13.66 -16.83 7.63
CA PHE A 142 -12.85 -16.04 6.68
C PHE A 142 -11.77 -16.85 5.95
N MET A 143 -11.39 -18.04 6.42
CA MET A 143 -10.44 -18.90 5.71
C MET A 143 -11.16 -19.77 4.68
N PRO A 144 -10.82 -19.67 3.39
CA PRO A 144 -11.41 -20.53 2.39
C PRO A 144 -10.88 -21.96 2.54
N ASN A 145 -11.75 -22.87 2.98
CA ASN A 145 -11.50 -24.32 3.03
C ASN A 145 -10.14 -24.71 3.66
N PRO A 146 -9.88 -24.40 4.95
CA PRO A 146 -8.61 -24.67 5.60
C PRO A 146 -8.30 -26.17 5.73
N PHE A 147 -9.32 -27.02 5.66
CA PHE A 147 -9.21 -28.46 5.85
C PHE A 147 -9.22 -29.28 4.54
N GLY A 148 -9.20 -28.64 3.36
CA GLY A 148 -9.23 -29.33 2.07
C GLY A 148 -10.52 -30.13 1.81
N LEU A 149 -11.64 -29.76 2.45
CA LEU A 149 -12.92 -30.43 2.34
C LEU A 149 -13.60 -30.19 1.00
N SER A 150 -14.62 -30.99 0.67
CA SER A 150 -15.44 -30.72 -0.51
C SER A 150 -16.08 -29.32 -0.45
N PRO A 151 -16.32 -28.64 -1.58
CA PRO A 151 -16.85 -27.26 -1.61
C PRO A 151 -18.18 -27.09 -0.88
N TYR A 152 -19.00 -28.15 -0.84
CA TYR A 152 -20.26 -28.14 -0.11
C TYR A 152 -20.03 -28.15 1.40
N LYS A 153 -19.20 -29.06 1.91
CA LYS A 153 -18.86 -29.14 3.34
C LYS A 153 -18.18 -27.87 3.83
N ALA A 154 -17.25 -27.32 3.06
CA ALA A 154 -16.58 -26.08 3.39
C ALA A 154 -17.57 -24.91 3.53
N ARG A 155 -18.54 -24.79 2.59
CA ARG A 155 -19.62 -23.78 2.69
C ARG A 155 -20.53 -24.01 3.90
N ALA A 156 -20.91 -25.25 4.17
CA ALA A 156 -21.72 -25.58 5.35
C ALA A 156 -21.04 -25.16 6.65
N ILE A 157 -19.75 -25.47 6.83
CA ILE A 157 -18.95 -25.04 8.00
C ILE A 157 -18.91 -23.52 8.11
N THR A 158 -18.66 -22.80 7.01
CA THR A 158 -18.63 -21.34 7.01
C THR A 158 -19.97 -20.75 7.45
N TRP A 159 -21.10 -21.24 6.92
CA TRP A 159 -22.42 -20.75 7.32
C TRP A 159 -22.78 -21.14 8.75
N SER A 160 -22.43 -22.35 9.20
CA SER A 160 -22.61 -22.76 10.60
C SER A 160 -21.81 -21.86 11.54
N ALA A 161 -20.57 -21.50 11.18
CA ALA A 161 -19.76 -20.58 11.97
C ALA A 161 -20.40 -19.17 12.08
N TYR A 162 -20.99 -18.65 11.00
CA TYR A 162 -21.75 -17.39 11.04
C TYR A 162 -22.99 -17.51 11.95
N LEU A 163 -23.75 -18.60 11.87
CA LEU A 163 -24.92 -18.81 12.71
C LEU A 163 -24.55 -18.90 14.20
N VAL A 164 -23.48 -19.64 14.51
CA VAL A 164 -22.95 -19.75 15.88
C VAL A 164 -22.48 -18.39 16.38
N ALA A 165 -21.75 -17.63 15.56
CA ALA A 165 -21.29 -16.29 15.90
C ALA A 165 -22.44 -15.33 16.22
N VAL A 166 -23.50 -15.32 15.38
CA VAL A 166 -24.71 -14.52 15.63
C VAL A 166 -25.42 -15.00 16.91
N GLY A 167 -25.54 -16.31 17.11
CA GLY A 167 -26.14 -16.88 18.34
C GLY A 167 -25.42 -16.41 19.59
N PHE A 168 -24.08 -16.44 19.60
CA PHE A 168 -23.30 -15.94 20.74
C PHE A 168 -23.46 -14.42 20.92
N MET A 169 -23.42 -13.61 19.86
CA MET A 169 -23.64 -12.18 19.97
C MET A 169 -24.99 -11.82 20.62
N LEU A 170 -26.03 -12.61 20.36
CA LEU A 170 -27.37 -12.35 20.91
C LEU A 170 -27.58 -12.89 22.33
N LEU A 171 -26.88 -13.95 22.72
CA LEU A 171 -27.17 -14.72 23.94
C LEU A 171 -26.12 -14.56 25.05
N GLN A 172 -24.88 -14.10 24.71
CA GLN A 172 -23.83 -13.96 25.72
C GLN A 172 -24.08 -12.79 26.68
N PRO A 173 -23.60 -12.89 27.92
CA PRO A 173 -23.64 -11.77 28.85
C PRO A 173 -22.62 -10.69 28.45
N TYR A 174 -23.06 -9.42 28.52
CA TYR A 174 -22.19 -8.28 28.30
C TYR A 174 -21.83 -7.56 29.59
N ALA A 175 -20.70 -6.87 29.61
CA ALA A 175 -20.22 -6.14 30.75
C ALA A 175 -21.25 -5.09 31.22
N GLY A 176 -21.45 -4.98 32.54
CA GLY A 176 -22.45 -4.10 33.13
C GLY A 176 -23.91 -4.48 32.84
N GLY A 177 -24.19 -5.68 32.35
CA GLY A 177 -25.56 -6.11 32.02
C GLY A 177 -26.17 -5.41 30.80
N ALA A 178 -25.34 -4.77 29.96
CA ALA A 178 -25.81 -4.10 28.75
C ALA A 178 -26.42 -5.12 27.75
N PRO A 179 -27.46 -4.75 26.97
CA PRO A 179 -27.96 -5.58 25.91
C PRO A 179 -27.04 -5.53 24.68
N PHE A 180 -27.16 -6.52 23.79
CA PHE A 180 -26.55 -6.48 22.46
C PHE A 180 -27.01 -5.24 21.68
N ARG A 181 -26.06 -4.53 21.04
CA ARG A 181 -26.34 -3.37 20.19
C ARG A 181 -25.59 -3.50 18.85
N LEU A 182 -26.32 -3.40 17.76
CA LEU A 182 -25.73 -3.37 16.41
C LEU A 182 -24.84 -2.15 16.17
N THR A 183 -25.06 -1.07 16.92
CA THR A 183 -24.26 0.16 16.83
C THR A 183 -22.86 0.04 17.43
N ASP A 184 -22.68 -0.94 18.31
CA ASP A 184 -21.39 -1.20 18.93
C ASP A 184 -20.53 -1.97 17.94
N SER A 185 -19.62 -1.25 17.30
CA SER A 185 -18.75 -1.77 16.24
C SER A 185 -17.36 -1.18 16.32
N ASP A 186 -16.38 -1.90 15.82
CA ASP A 186 -15.02 -1.38 15.68
C ASP A 186 -15.00 -0.27 14.63
N CYS A 187 -14.71 0.96 15.07
CA CYS A 187 -14.72 2.15 14.24
C CYS A 187 -13.75 2.02 13.06
N ILE A 188 -12.54 1.53 13.28
CA ILE A 188 -11.50 1.38 12.24
C ILE A 188 -11.97 0.42 11.15
N MET A 189 -12.53 -0.74 11.53
CA MET A 189 -13.02 -1.73 10.59
C MET A 189 -14.28 -1.27 9.86
N LEU A 190 -15.15 -0.50 10.53
CA LEU A 190 -16.34 0.07 9.89
C LEU A 190 -15.98 1.16 8.87
N ILE A 191 -15.02 2.04 9.18
CA ILE A 191 -14.47 3.01 8.22
C ILE A 191 -13.92 2.25 7.01
N LEU A 192 -13.08 1.23 7.23
CA LEU A 192 -12.50 0.41 6.16
C LEU A 192 -13.56 -0.25 5.28
N ALA A 193 -14.61 -0.80 5.88
CA ALA A 193 -15.74 -1.39 5.15
C ALA A 193 -16.38 -0.34 4.21
N ASN A 194 -16.76 0.80 4.77
CA ASN A 194 -17.46 1.87 4.06
C ASN A 194 -16.63 2.45 2.90
N VAL A 195 -15.39 2.87 3.17
CA VAL A 195 -14.55 3.49 2.14
C VAL A 195 -14.03 2.49 1.11
N SER A 196 -13.91 1.19 1.47
CA SER A 196 -13.57 0.16 0.48
C SER A 196 -14.69 -0.07 -0.52
N LEU A 197 -15.96 -0.02 -0.09
CA LEU A 197 -17.12 -0.09 -0.97
C LEU A 197 -17.12 1.07 -1.96
N THR A 198 -17.18 2.29 -1.43
CA THR A 198 -17.32 3.50 -2.25
C THR A 198 -16.10 3.71 -3.16
N GLY A 199 -14.88 3.56 -2.61
CA GLY A 199 -13.64 3.67 -3.37
C GLY A 199 -13.52 2.62 -4.50
N SER A 200 -13.98 1.38 -4.27
CA SER A 200 -14.01 0.35 -5.31
C SER A 200 -15.04 0.64 -6.39
N ILE A 201 -16.24 1.14 -6.04
CA ILE A 201 -17.27 1.54 -7.01
C ILE A 201 -16.75 2.70 -7.86
N ILE A 202 -16.19 3.75 -7.23
CA ILE A 202 -15.58 4.88 -7.94
C ILE A 202 -14.50 4.39 -8.91
N TYR A 203 -13.65 3.46 -8.47
CA TYR A 203 -12.62 2.86 -9.33
C TYR A 203 -13.24 2.14 -10.53
N LEU A 204 -14.23 1.26 -10.31
CA LEU A 204 -14.87 0.47 -11.36
C LEU A 204 -15.56 1.37 -12.42
N LEU A 205 -16.18 2.48 -11.99
CA LEU A 205 -16.80 3.46 -12.88
C LEU A 205 -15.79 4.31 -13.66
N THR A 206 -14.55 4.36 -13.20
CA THR A 206 -13.49 5.21 -13.77
C THR A 206 -12.25 4.41 -14.24
N ILE A 207 -12.43 3.12 -14.52
CA ILE A 207 -11.32 2.29 -15.03
C ILE A 207 -10.73 2.92 -16.29
N GLY A 208 -9.39 3.01 -16.33
CA GLY A 208 -8.65 3.62 -17.44
C GLY A 208 -8.67 5.16 -17.48
N HIS A 209 -9.41 5.82 -16.58
CA HIS A 209 -9.53 7.27 -16.54
C HIS A 209 -9.17 7.87 -15.18
N PRO A 210 -7.88 7.82 -14.75
CA PRO A 210 -7.46 8.30 -13.43
C PRO A 210 -7.76 9.80 -13.20
N LEU A 211 -7.72 10.62 -14.25
CA LEU A 211 -8.05 12.05 -14.15
C LEU A 211 -9.52 12.30 -13.79
N ARG A 212 -10.47 11.50 -14.32
CA ARG A 212 -11.89 11.60 -13.93
C ARG A 212 -12.08 11.28 -12.46
N ARG A 213 -11.31 10.33 -11.94
CA ARG A 213 -11.32 9.95 -10.52
C ARG A 213 -10.76 11.05 -9.64
N LEU A 214 -9.63 11.65 -10.02
CA LEU A 214 -9.05 12.79 -9.32
C LEU A 214 -9.97 14.02 -9.36
N ALA A 215 -10.74 14.23 -10.43
CA ALA A 215 -11.70 15.32 -10.55
C ALA A 215 -12.85 15.25 -9.54
N LEU A 216 -13.07 14.10 -8.86
CA LEU A 216 -14.01 13.99 -7.75
C LEU A 216 -13.49 14.64 -6.46
N LEU A 217 -12.17 14.76 -6.29
CA LEU A 217 -11.59 15.30 -5.04
C LEU A 217 -12.06 16.72 -4.72
N PRO A 218 -12.07 17.70 -5.64
CA PRO A 218 -12.60 19.04 -5.35
C PRO A 218 -14.05 19.04 -4.87
N PHE A 219 -14.91 18.16 -5.43
CA PHE A 219 -16.31 18.04 -4.99
C PHE A 219 -16.41 17.45 -3.58
N LEU A 220 -15.61 16.45 -3.26
CA LEU A 220 -15.54 15.88 -1.90
C LEU A 220 -15.04 16.93 -0.90
N ILE A 221 -13.98 17.67 -1.23
CA ILE A 221 -13.46 18.76 -0.40
C ILE A 221 -14.56 19.80 -0.15
N ALA A 222 -15.22 20.28 -1.20
CA ALA A 222 -16.29 21.27 -1.08
C ALA A 222 -17.46 20.75 -0.23
N LEU A 223 -17.83 19.48 -0.41
CA LEU A 223 -18.91 18.84 0.36
C LEU A 223 -18.58 18.77 1.84
N PHE A 224 -17.37 18.30 2.20
CA PHE A 224 -16.95 18.19 3.60
C PHE A 224 -16.73 19.56 4.23
N MET A 225 -16.11 20.51 3.52
CA MET A 225 -16.01 21.89 4.02
C MET A 225 -17.38 22.52 4.30
N ALA A 226 -18.34 22.34 3.39
CA ALA A 226 -19.70 22.87 3.57
C ALA A 226 -20.46 22.15 4.70
N ALA A 227 -20.13 20.90 5.00
CA ALA A 227 -20.74 20.13 6.09
C ALA A 227 -20.38 20.67 7.49
N HIS A 228 -19.32 21.45 7.62
CA HIS A 228 -19.00 22.17 8.88
C HIS A 228 -19.96 23.33 9.16
N THR A 229 -20.73 23.80 8.16
CA THR A 229 -21.72 24.85 8.36
C THR A 229 -23.01 24.24 8.94
N ALA A 230 -23.35 24.63 10.17
CA ALA A 230 -24.55 24.13 10.85
C ALA A 230 -25.82 24.36 10.01
N ASN A 231 -26.72 23.37 10.00
CA ASN A 231 -28.00 23.39 9.28
C ASN A 231 -27.88 23.49 7.74
N SER A 232 -26.71 23.31 7.17
CA SER A 232 -26.55 23.24 5.72
C SER A 232 -27.02 21.88 5.19
N TRP A 233 -27.44 21.83 3.91
CA TRP A 233 -27.79 20.53 3.30
C TRP A 233 -26.62 19.53 3.26
N PRO A 234 -25.34 19.95 3.07
CA PRO A 234 -24.22 19.03 3.18
C PRO A 234 -24.07 18.47 4.61
N ALA A 235 -24.28 19.28 5.64
CA ALA A 235 -24.25 18.80 7.02
C ALA A 235 -25.31 17.73 7.28
N LEU A 236 -26.54 17.93 6.77
CA LEU A 236 -27.58 16.91 6.85
C LEU A 236 -27.21 15.63 6.12
N LEU A 237 -26.62 15.73 4.91
CA LEU A 237 -26.20 14.57 4.13
C LEU A 237 -25.09 13.78 4.82
N ILE A 238 -24.10 14.47 5.38
CA ILE A 238 -22.89 13.84 5.96
C ILE A 238 -23.15 13.28 7.35
N HIS A 239 -23.88 14.01 8.21
CA HIS A 239 -24.07 13.61 9.60
C HIS A 239 -25.34 12.77 9.84
N THR A 240 -26.22 12.64 8.85
CA THR A 240 -27.40 11.78 8.97
C THR A 240 -27.15 10.42 8.35
N SER A 241 -27.35 9.36 9.13
CA SER A 241 -27.35 8.00 8.64
C SER A 241 -28.60 7.26 9.08
N TRP A 242 -29.26 6.59 8.13
CA TRP A 242 -30.44 5.75 8.41
C TRP A 242 -30.05 4.41 9.04
N LEU A 243 -28.83 3.95 8.76
CA LEU A 243 -28.28 2.69 9.26
C LEU A 243 -26.82 2.90 9.75
N PRO A 244 -26.61 3.58 10.90
CA PRO A 244 -25.27 3.97 11.35
C PRO A 244 -24.34 2.78 11.64
N TRP A 245 -24.90 1.62 11.95
CA TRP A 245 -24.15 0.38 12.12
C TRP A 245 -23.64 -0.24 10.81
N LEU A 246 -24.17 0.21 9.66
CA LEU A 246 -23.86 -0.33 8.34
C LEU A 246 -23.06 0.66 7.49
N TYR A 247 -23.54 1.90 7.40
CA TYR A 247 -22.95 2.91 6.53
C TYR A 247 -23.05 4.31 7.14
N LEU A 248 -21.91 4.98 7.25
CA LEU A 248 -21.79 6.35 7.73
C LEU A 248 -21.22 7.25 6.63
N PRO A 249 -21.99 8.22 6.11
CA PRO A 249 -21.51 9.13 5.08
C PRO A 249 -20.30 9.95 5.52
N ALA A 250 -20.18 10.30 6.79
CA ALA A 250 -19.03 11.01 7.35
C ALA A 250 -17.70 10.30 7.09
N TYR A 251 -17.68 8.98 7.09
CA TYR A 251 -16.45 8.21 6.82
C TYR A 251 -15.94 8.35 5.38
N GLN A 252 -16.74 8.92 4.47
CA GLN A 252 -16.33 9.11 3.08
C GLN A 252 -15.28 10.20 2.88
N GLU A 253 -14.96 10.99 3.91
CA GLU A 253 -13.83 11.93 3.90
C GLU A 253 -12.49 11.21 3.65
N TYR A 254 -12.33 9.98 4.13
CA TYR A 254 -11.15 9.16 3.87
C TYR A 254 -10.99 8.73 2.40
N LEU A 255 -11.97 8.98 1.54
CA LEU A 255 -11.80 8.86 0.09
C LEU A 255 -10.72 9.80 -0.44
N LEU A 256 -10.44 10.91 0.26
CA LEU A 256 -9.33 11.81 -0.06
C LEU A 256 -7.96 11.13 0.05
N ILE A 257 -7.84 9.99 0.76
CA ILE A 257 -6.65 9.13 0.81
C ILE A 257 -6.80 7.95 -0.18
N ILE A 258 -7.99 7.33 -0.24
CA ILE A 258 -8.22 6.15 -1.06
C ILE A 258 -8.07 6.46 -2.56
N ILE A 259 -8.63 7.57 -3.03
CA ILE A 259 -8.60 7.95 -4.45
C ILE A 259 -7.16 8.14 -4.95
N PRO A 260 -6.28 8.94 -4.32
CA PRO A 260 -4.87 8.99 -4.69
C PRO A 260 -4.16 7.64 -4.57
N GLY A 261 -4.50 6.84 -3.54
CA GLY A 261 -4.03 5.46 -3.41
C GLY A 261 -4.34 4.60 -4.63
N THR A 262 -5.56 4.69 -5.18
CA THR A 262 -5.91 3.93 -6.41
C THR A 262 -5.07 4.36 -7.61
N VAL A 263 -4.69 5.63 -7.72
CA VAL A 263 -3.79 6.11 -8.78
C VAL A 263 -2.39 5.52 -8.61
N ALA A 264 -1.87 5.50 -7.37
CA ALA A 264 -0.60 4.83 -7.07
C ALA A 264 -0.64 3.34 -7.44
N GLY A 265 -1.76 2.66 -7.17
CA GLY A 265 -1.97 1.26 -7.53
C GLY A 265 -1.96 1.00 -9.04
N GLU A 266 -2.53 1.88 -9.86
CA GLU A 266 -2.43 1.81 -11.32
C GLU A 266 -0.98 2.02 -11.81
N TRP A 267 -0.23 2.94 -11.19
CA TRP A 267 1.18 3.14 -11.52
C TRP A 267 2.03 1.92 -11.14
N ILE A 268 1.75 1.28 -10.02
CA ILE A 268 2.38 0.01 -9.64
C ILE A 268 2.08 -1.07 -10.69
N ALA A 269 0.82 -1.21 -11.11
CA ALA A 269 0.43 -2.19 -12.14
C ALA A 269 1.19 -1.97 -13.45
N GLN A 270 1.23 -0.73 -13.94
CA GLN A 270 1.97 -0.33 -15.16
C GLN A 270 3.47 -0.60 -15.03
N TRP A 271 4.05 -0.30 -13.87
CA TRP A 271 5.47 -0.54 -13.60
C TRP A 271 5.79 -2.04 -13.62
N LEU A 272 4.98 -2.87 -12.95
CA LEU A 272 5.15 -4.34 -12.93
C LEU A 272 5.01 -4.96 -14.33
N GLU A 273 4.10 -4.47 -15.18
CA GLU A 273 3.94 -4.92 -16.56
C GLU A 273 5.18 -4.58 -17.40
N LYS A 274 5.72 -3.37 -17.27
CA LYS A 274 6.95 -2.96 -17.97
C LYS A 274 8.16 -3.78 -17.52
N MET A 275 8.30 -4.04 -16.22
CA MET A 275 9.38 -4.88 -15.68
C MET A 275 9.30 -6.30 -16.25
N LYS A 276 8.08 -6.88 -16.30
CA LYS A 276 7.87 -8.19 -16.87
C LYS A 276 8.21 -8.24 -18.37
N ALA A 277 7.82 -7.23 -19.13
CA ALA A 277 8.16 -7.14 -20.56
C ALA A 277 9.67 -7.09 -20.78
N ASN A 278 10.40 -6.31 -19.95
CA ASN A 278 11.85 -6.23 -20.01
C ASN A 278 12.53 -7.58 -19.66
N ASP A 279 12.03 -8.30 -18.65
CA ASP A 279 12.58 -9.61 -18.26
C ASP A 279 12.33 -10.66 -19.35
N THR A 280 11.16 -10.64 -20.00
CA THR A 280 10.84 -11.57 -21.10
C THR A 280 11.73 -11.32 -22.30
N SER A 281 11.99 -10.06 -22.68
CA SER A 281 12.88 -9.73 -23.79
C SER A 281 14.33 -10.13 -23.50
N LYS A 282 14.82 -9.96 -22.25
CA LYS A 282 16.15 -10.45 -21.83
C LYS A 282 16.25 -11.98 -21.92
N GLY A 283 15.25 -12.69 -21.40
CA GLY A 283 15.23 -14.16 -21.44
C GLY A 283 15.22 -14.74 -22.88
N LEU A 284 14.61 -14.01 -23.82
CA LEU A 284 14.68 -14.38 -25.23
C LEU A 284 16.10 -14.19 -25.80
N VAL A 285 16.74 -13.04 -25.52
CA VAL A 285 18.11 -12.74 -25.94
C VAL A 285 19.09 -13.77 -25.37
N ASP A 286 19.03 -14.05 -24.05
CA ASP A 286 19.90 -15.04 -23.40
C ASP A 286 19.72 -16.45 -23.96
N ASN A 287 18.51 -16.84 -24.35
CA ASN A 287 18.23 -18.14 -25.00
C ASN A 287 18.79 -18.21 -26.43
N TYR A 288 18.72 -17.10 -27.19
CA TYR A 288 19.32 -17.03 -28.53
C TYR A 288 20.84 -17.10 -28.44
N GLN A 289 21.49 -16.39 -27.51
CA GLN A 289 22.93 -16.46 -27.28
C GLN A 289 23.40 -17.88 -26.95
N LYS A 290 22.76 -18.54 -25.97
CA LYS A 290 23.09 -19.93 -25.61
C LYS A 290 22.94 -20.89 -26.80
N LYS A 291 21.95 -20.65 -27.64
CA LYS A 291 21.72 -21.47 -28.82
C LYS A 291 22.78 -21.21 -29.91
N SER A 292 23.21 -19.96 -30.07
CA SER A 292 24.29 -19.54 -30.96
C SER A 292 25.64 -20.08 -30.48
N GLU A 293 25.96 -19.99 -29.21
CA GLU A 293 27.18 -20.55 -28.60
C GLU A 293 27.23 -22.07 -28.71
N ALA A 294 26.11 -22.76 -28.46
CA ALA A 294 26.03 -24.24 -28.60
C ALA A 294 26.17 -24.71 -30.05
N VAL A 295 25.76 -23.90 -31.03
CA VAL A 295 25.96 -24.17 -32.45
C VAL A 295 27.44 -23.98 -32.86
N LEU A 296 28.11 -22.99 -32.26
CA LEU A 296 29.54 -22.74 -32.49
C LEU A 296 30.45 -23.78 -31.81
N GLU A 297 30.09 -24.24 -30.58
CA GLU A 297 30.87 -25.28 -29.86
C GLU A 297 30.75 -26.68 -30.48
N ASN A 298 29.60 -27.03 -31.00
CA ASN A 298 29.38 -28.40 -31.55
C ASN A 298 29.88 -28.63 -32.97
N GLY A 299 30.49 -27.68 -33.65
CA GLY A 299 31.30 -27.85 -34.85
C GLY A 299 30.70 -28.69 -36.00
N ASN A 300 29.40 -29.04 -35.94
CA ASN A 300 28.77 -29.94 -36.90
C ASN A 300 27.79 -29.17 -37.79
N PRO A 301 28.15 -28.89 -39.05
CA PRO A 301 27.20 -28.29 -39.98
C PRO A 301 26.14 -29.35 -40.30
N LEU A 302 24.88 -29.08 -39.94
CA LEU A 302 23.74 -29.87 -40.38
C LEU A 302 23.76 -29.99 -41.90
N ASN A 303 24.17 -31.17 -42.37
CA ASN A 303 24.11 -31.58 -43.78
C ASN A 303 22.63 -31.71 -44.19
N GLY A 304 22.12 -30.77 -44.94
CA GLY A 304 20.78 -30.82 -45.52
C GLY A 304 20.25 -29.44 -45.83
N GLY A 305 20.79 -28.79 -46.89
CA GLY A 305 20.25 -27.50 -47.33
C GLY A 305 21.29 -26.49 -47.82
N ARG A 306 22.48 -26.93 -48.17
CA ARG A 306 23.62 -26.04 -48.51
C ARG A 306 23.64 -25.51 -49.94
N GLU A 307 22.79 -26.00 -50.87
CA GLU A 307 22.80 -25.54 -52.26
C GLU A 307 21.89 -24.33 -52.54
N ALA A 308 20.91 -24.02 -51.67
CA ALA A 308 20.02 -22.88 -51.88
C ALA A 308 20.45 -21.56 -51.17
N VAL A 309 21.51 -21.59 -50.34
CA VAL A 309 21.91 -20.43 -49.49
C VAL A 309 23.18 -19.75 -50.00
N LEU A 310 23.91 -20.32 -50.96
CA LEU A 310 25.18 -19.76 -51.42
C LEU A 310 25.04 -18.62 -52.46
N GLU A 311 23.87 -18.36 -53.01
CA GLU A 311 23.65 -17.20 -53.91
C GLU A 311 23.29 -15.89 -53.19
N ASN A 312 22.93 -15.91 -51.88
CA ASN A 312 22.59 -14.72 -51.11
C ASN A 312 23.50 -14.47 -49.88
N GLY A 313 24.72 -14.95 -49.90
CA GLY A 313 25.64 -14.99 -48.74
C GLY A 313 26.08 -13.66 -48.16
N ASN A 314 25.81 -12.54 -48.78
CA ASN A 314 26.13 -11.19 -48.23
C ASN A 314 24.97 -10.57 -47.47
N GLY A 315 23.73 -10.95 -47.71
CA GLY A 315 22.55 -10.44 -46.98
C GLY A 315 22.45 -11.01 -45.56
N VAL A 316 22.61 -12.32 -45.40
CA VAL A 316 22.46 -13.02 -44.12
C VAL A 316 23.53 -12.64 -43.10
N LYS A 317 24.78 -12.43 -43.53
CA LYS A 317 25.88 -11.95 -42.65
C LYS A 317 25.67 -10.50 -42.18
N ASN A 318 25.06 -9.64 -43.00
CA ASN A 318 24.76 -8.26 -42.63
C ASN A 318 23.58 -8.18 -41.68
N ASP A 319 22.55 -9.01 -41.85
CA ASP A 319 21.41 -9.07 -40.92
C ASP A 319 21.82 -9.65 -39.56
N GLU A 320 22.66 -10.67 -39.52
CA GLU A 320 23.19 -11.27 -38.31
C GLU A 320 24.08 -10.28 -37.51
N LYS A 321 24.92 -9.53 -38.21
CA LYS A 321 25.77 -8.47 -37.66
C LYS A 321 24.91 -7.30 -37.14
N ALA A 322 23.87 -6.90 -37.84
CA ALA A 322 22.93 -5.87 -37.44
C ALA A 322 22.11 -6.28 -36.20
N VAL A 323 21.71 -7.55 -36.10
CA VAL A 323 21.03 -8.12 -34.95
C VAL A 323 21.95 -8.13 -33.73
N LEU A 324 23.19 -8.62 -33.85
CA LEU A 324 24.20 -8.62 -32.77
C LEU A 324 24.56 -7.21 -32.30
N GLU A 325 24.68 -6.26 -33.22
CA GLU A 325 24.97 -4.85 -32.88
C GLU A 325 23.78 -4.19 -32.13
N ASN A 326 22.56 -4.52 -32.53
CA ASN A 326 21.35 -4.05 -31.86
C ASN A 326 21.18 -4.69 -30.47
N GLU A 327 21.50 -5.96 -30.31
CA GLU A 327 21.52 -6.69 -29.05
C GLU A 327 22.54 -6.11 -28.07
N ASN A 328 23.77 -5.86 -28.52
CA ASN A 328 24.81 -5.20 -27.71
C ASN A 328 24.39 -3.80 -27.28
N LYS A 329 23.76 -3.01 -28.14
CA LYS A 329 23.21 -1.69 -27.79
C LYS A 329 22.11 -1.79 -26.73
N VAL A 330 21.22 -2.77 -26.82
CA VAL A 330 20.14 -3.01 -25.82
C VAL A 330 20.73 -3.41 -24.47
N ARG A 331 21.76 -4.27 -24.47
CA ARG A 331 22.44 -4.74 -23.25
C ARG A 331 23.17 -3.61 -22.54
N THR A 332 24.04 -2.88 -23.25
CA THR A 332 24.79 -1.73 -22.72
C THR A 332 23.83 -0.69 -22.14
N ARG A 333 22.74 -0.40 -22.85
CA ARG A 333 21.70 0.53 -22.40
C ARG A 333 20.98 0.05 -21.11
N SER A 334 20.75 -1.27 -20.99
CA SER A 334 20.17 -1.86 -19.78
C SER A 334 21.10 -1.75 -18.58
N GLU A 335 22.41 -1.92 -18.78
CA GLU A 335 23.42 -1.80 -17.75
C GLU A 335 23.56 -0.34 -17.27
N GLU A 336 23.64 0.62 -18.19
CA GLU A 336 23.64 2.06 -17.87
C GLU A 336 22.39 2.50 -17.09
N MET A 337 21.21 1.95 -17.43
CA MET A 337 19.98 2.26 -16.72
C MET A 337 20.03 1.73 -15.27
N LYS A 338 20.52 0.52 -15.05
CA LYS A 338 20.67 -0.08 -13.72
C LYS A 338 21.68 0.69 -12.87
N GLU A 339 22.80 1.10 -13.46
CA GLU A 339 23.81 1.91 -12.77
C GLU A 339 23.21 3.24 -12.30
N LYS A 340 22.42 3.90 -13.15
CA LYS A 340 21.70 5.13 -12.78
C LYS A 340 20.67 4.91 -11.68
N GLU A 341 19.91 3.82 -11.73
CA GLU A 341 18.98 3.44 -10.65
C GLU A 341 19.72 3.24 -9.33
N ASN A 342 20.83 2.49 -9.33
CA ASN A 342 21.64 2.23 -8.16
C ASN A 342 22.22 3.52 -7.55
N ALA A 343 22.73 4.43 -8.40
CA ALA A 343 23.28 5.70 -7.94
C ALA A 343 22.25 6.62 -7.28
N LEU A 344 20.97 6.54 -7.69
CA LEU A 344 19.89 7.36 -7.15
C LEU A 344 19.13 6.71 -6.00
N ALA A 345 19.23 5.39 -5.84
CA ALA A 345 18.45 4.65 -4.85
C ALA A 345 18.66 5.16 -3.42
N LEU A 346 19.93 5.29 -2.98
CA LEU A 346 20.25 5.74 -1.62
C LEU A 346 19.80 7.20 -1.37
N PRO A 347 20.11 8.19 -2.21
CA PRO A 347 19.62 9.55 -2.01
C PRO A 347 18.09 9.63 -1.96
N VAL A 348 17.39 8.93 -2.85
CA VAL A 348 15.91 8.90 -2.87
C VAL A 348 15.33 8.28 -1.60
N ALA A 349 15.92 7.19 -1.11
CA ALA A 349 15.49 6.57 0.14
C ALA A 349 15.70 7.50 1.34
N LEU A 350 16.89 8.12 1.46
CA LEU A 350 17.20 9.04 2.56
C LEU A 350 16.31 10.28 2.54
N LEU A 351 16.07 10.88 1.37
CA LEU A 351 15.17 12.04 1.26
C LEU A 351 13.71 11.67 1.57
N SER A 352 13.27 10.49 1.14
CA SER A 352 11.93 10.02 1.48
C SER A 352 11.76 9.80 2.99
N LEU A 353 12.75 9.20 3.64
CA LEU A 353 12.77 9.03 5.09
C LEU A 353 12.84 10.39 5.80
N ALA A 354 13.70 11.30 5.34
CA ALA A 354 13.83 12.64 5.91
C ALA A 354 12.51 13.41 5.81
N LEU A 355 11.81 13.35 4.68
CA LEU A 355 10.49 13.98 4.52
C LEU A 355 9.47 13.44 5.53
N ILE A 356 9.44 12.14 5.79
CA ILE A 356 8.54 11.56 6.77
C ILE A 356 8.90 12.03 8.18
N VAL A 357 10.16 11.90 8.59
CA VAL A 357 10.60 12.22 9.95
C VAL A 357 10.47 13.72 10.23
N VAL A 358 10.94 14.58 9.33
CA VAL A 358 10.90 16.05 9.49
C VAL A 358 9.45 16.52 9.62
N ASN A 359 8.53 16.04 8.77
CA ASN A 359 7.13 16.44 8.88
C ASN A 359 6.49 16.00 10.19
N VAL A 360 6.68 14.74 10.63
CA VAL A 360 6.12 14.25 11.88
C VAL A 360 6.67 15.05 13.07
N VAL A 361 7.97 15.28 13.14
CA VAL A 361 8.63 16.00 14.24
C VAL A 361 8.19 17.46 14.28
N LEU A 362 8.18 18.15 13.14
CA LEU A 362 7.86 19.58 13.09
C LEU A 362 6.35 19.84 13.26
N LEU A 363 5.47 18.93 12.82
CA LEU A 363 4.03 19.04 13.05
C LEU A 363 3.66 18.68 14.49
N PHE A 364 4.36 17.75 15.12
CA PHE A 364 4.21 17.49 16.54
C PHE A 364 4.56 18.72 17.41
N GLY A 365 5.67 19.39 17.08
CA GLY A 365 6.11 20.64 17.74
C GLY A 365 5.39 21.91 17.26
N ARG A 366 4.47 21.82 16.26
CA ARG A 366 3.79 22.96 15.61
C ARG A 366 4.72 24.01 15.03
N HIS A 367 5.89 23.61 14.53
CA HIS A 367 6.82 24.49 13.84
C HIS A 367 6.47 24.64 12.34
N LEU A 368 5.32 25.26 12.05
CA LEU A 368 4.68 25.25 10.73
C LEU A 368 5.52 25.86 9.62
N VAL A 369 6.09 27.06 9.87
CA VAL A 369 6.94 27.75 8.88
C VAL A 369 8.20 26.95 8.59
N ALA A 370 8.86 26.45 9.64
CA ALA A 370 10.04 25.60 9.48
C ALA A 370 9.70 24.31 8.70
N ASN A 371 8.54 23.72 8.99
CA ASN A 371 8.07 22.52 8.29
C ASN A 371 7.80 22.79 6.80
N LEU A 372 7.10 23.87 6.49
CA LEU A 372 6.82 24.24 5.10
C LEU A 372 8.13 24.45 4.32
N VAL A 373 9.07 25.26 4.86
CA VAL A 373 10.36 25.52 4.23
C VAL A 373 11.17 24.23 4.06
N ALA A 374 11.30 23.42 5.10
CA ALA A 374 12.02 22.14 5.04
C ALA A 374 11.39 21.20 4.00
N THR A 375 10.07 21.08 3.97
CA THR A 375 9.34 20.27 3.01
C THR A 375 9.54 20.77 1.58
N MET A 376 9.48 22.08 1.34
CA MET A 376 9.76 22.68 0.02
C MET A 376 11.18 22.37 -0.44
N VAL A 377 12.18 22.52 0.42
CA VAL A 377 13.58 22.23 0.09
C VAL A 377 13.77 20.74 -0.22
N LEU A 378 13.29 19.84 0.65
CA LEU A 378 13.46 18.40 0.48
C LEU A 378 12.70 17.87 -0.75
N THR A 379 11.50 18.35 -1.02
CA THR A 379 10.74 17.98 -2.23
C THR A 379 11.38 18.53 -3.50
N ALA A 380 11.87 19.77 -3.49
CA ALA A 380 12.61 20.35 -4.60
C ALA A 380 13.91 19.57 -4.88
N LEU A 381 14.67 19.21 -3.84
CA LEU A 381 15.88 18.40 -3.97
C LEU A 381 15.58 17.02 -4.55
N THR A 382 14.53 16.35 -4.07
CA THR A 382 14.10 15.05 -4.60
C THR A 382 13.70 15.16 -6.07
N ALA A 383 12.93 16.21 -6.44
CA ALA A 383 12.54 16.48 -7.81
C ALA A 383 13.74 16.79 -8.71
N TRP A 384 14.72 17.56 -8.20
CA TRP A 384 15.95 17.88 -8.92
C TRP A 384 16.79 16.62 -9.18
N LEU A 385 17.00 15.79 -8.17
CA LEU A 385 17.74 14.52 -8.32
C LEU A 385 17.10 13.61 -9.37
N LEU A 386 15.78 13.47 -9.33
CA LEU A 386 15.05 12.61 -10.27
C LEU A 386 14.94 13.23 -11.67
N ARG A 387 14.98 14.57 -11.82
CA ARG A 387 14.90 15.30 -13.12
C ARG A 387 16.25 15.53 -13.78
N SER A 388 17.33 15.67 -13.02
CA SER A 388 18.62 16.24 -13.47
C SER A 388 19.26 15.56 -14.68
N ARG A 389 18.79 14.37 -15.09
CA ARG A 389 19.35 13.63 -16.23
C ARG A 389 18.43 13.50 -17.44
N ARG A 390 17.27 14.16 -17.46
CA ARG A 390 16.37 14.17 -18.63
C ARG A 390 16.79 15.18 -19.69
N LYS A 391 17.51 16.25 -19.31
CA LYS A 391 17.88 17.36 -20.19
C LYS A 391 18.97 17.04 -21.22
N ALA A 392 19.85 16.07 -20.95
CA ALA A 392 20.94 15.75 -21.87
C ALA A 392 20.46 15.17 -23.22
N GLY A 393 19.33 14.42 -23.21
CA GLY A 393 18.75 13.86 -24.43
C GLY A 393 17.89 14.85 -25.26
N THR A 394 17.21 15.78 -24.57
CA THR A 394 16.29 16.74 -25.24
C THR A 394 17.01 17.85 -25.96
N ILE A 395 18.15 18.30 -25.44
CA ILE A 395 18.97 19.35 -26.07
C ILE A 395 19.57 18.84 -27.39
N GLY A 396 19.97 17.56 -27.46
CA GLY A 396 20.45 16.93 -28.67
C GLY A 396 19.40 16.84 -29.78
N VAL A 397 18.14 16.52 -29.43
CA VAL A 397 17.03 16.44 -30.38
C VAL A 397 16.59 17.80 -30.92
N GLU A 398 16.57 18.83 -30.08
CA GLU A 398 16.26 20.19 -30.54
C GLU A 398 17.38 20.78 -31.44
N ALA A 399 18.64 20.57 -31.08
CA ALA A 399 19.78 20.97 -31.91
C ALA A 399 19.80 20.22 -33.27
N ALA A 400 19.42 18.94 -33.29
CA ALA A 400 19.28 18.14 -34.52
C ALA A 400 18.11 18.61 -35.38
N LYS A 401 16.98 18.98 -34.78
CA LYS A 401 15.83 19.58 -35.49
C LYS A 401 16.19 20.94 -36.12
N GLN A 402 16.91 21.77 -35.41
CA GLN A 402 17.37 23.07 -35.95
C GLN A 402 18.36 22.87 -37.10
N ARG A 403 19.26 21.90 -37.02
CA ARG A 403 20.19 21.55 -38.14
C ARG A 403 19.48 20.95 -39.35
N ALA A 404 18.37 20.17 -39.12
CA ALA A 404 17.56 19.62 -40.19
C ALA A 404 16.73 20.69 -40.94
N ALA A 405 16.35 21.76 -40.25
CA ALA A 405 15.56 22.83 -40.83
C ALA A 405 16.39 23.79 -41.71
N SER A 406 17.75 23.75 -41.64
CA SER A 406 18.67 24.64 -42.34
C SER A 406 19.38 23.99 -43.54
N LYS A 407 19.03 22.80 -43.99
CA LYS A 407 19.69 22.05 -45.07
C LYS A 407 18.80 21.84 -46.29
N ASP A 408 19.41 21.75 -47.49
CA ASP A 408 18.74 21.53 -48.78
C ASP A 408 18.07 20.16 -48.89
N ALA A 409 17.10 20.03 -49.83
CA ALA A 409 16.16 18.92 -49.95
C ALA A 409 16.79 17.52 -50.01
N SER A 410 17.99 17.36 -50.60
CA SER A 410 18.72 16.06 -50.66
C SER A 410 19.33 15.64 -49.32
N SER A 411 19.57 16.61 -48.42
CA SER A 411 20.09 16.40 -47.06
C SER A 411 19.00 16.24 -46.01
N GLN A 412 17.72 16.51 -46.35
CA GLN A 412 16.60 16.42 -45.44
C GLN A 412 16.22 14.97 -45.10
N GLU A 413 16.43 14.04 -45.99
CA GLU A 413 16.12 12.61 -45.75
C GLU A 413 17.14 11.96 -44.81
N ALA A 414 18.42 12.27 -45.00
CA ALA A 414 19.49 11.88 -44.07
C ALA A 414 19.29 12.53 -42.67
N ALA A 415 18.90 13.83 -42.64
CA ALA A 415 18.61 14.52 -41.40
C ALA A 415 17.33 14.02 -40.70
N LYS A 416 16.30 13.57 -41.45
CA LYS A 416 15.12 12.90 -40.90
C LYS A 416 15.51 11.55 -40.31
N GLN A 417 16.40 10.82 -40.95
CA GLN A 417 16.95 9.56 -40.46
C GLN A 417 17.80 9.77 -39.20
N GLU A 418 18.63 10.83 -39.15
CA GLU A 418 19.37 11.22 -37.94
C GLU A 418 18.44 11.62 -36.79
N VAL A 419 17.38 12.40 -37.06
CA VAL A 419 16.34 12.75 -36.06
C VAL A 419 15.55 11.53 -35.63
N TYR A 420 15.23 10.59 -36.52
CA TYR A 420 14.62 9.33 -36.20
C TYR A 420 15.55 8.45 -35.35
N ASN A 421 16.82 8.34 -35.74
CA ASN A 421 17.84 7.59 -35.00
C ASN A 421 18.17 8.25 -33.64
N GLN A 422 18.19 9.57 -33.53
CA GLN A 422 18.34 10.28 -32.26
C GLN A 422 17.07 10.23 -31.40
N LYS A 423 15.88 10.20 -31.99
CA LYS A 423 14.62 9.97 -31.27
C LYS A 423 14.50 8.51 -30.80
N SER A 424 15.02 7.56 -31.56
CA SER A 424 15.17 6.16 -31.14
C SER A 424 16.35 5.96 -30.18
N SER A 425 17.38 6.82 -30.22
CA SER A 425 18.52 6.80 -29.30
C SER A 425 18.31 7.65 -28.04
N SER A 426 17.27 8.52 -27.98
CA SER A 426 16.84 9.10 -26.70
C SER A 426 16.33 7.95 -25.84
N ALA A 427 17.17 7.50 -24.91
CA ALA A 427 16.89 6.37 -24.05
C ALA A 427 15.52 6.52 -23.39
N PRO A 428 14.58 5.58 -23.50
CA PRO A 428 13.40 5.59 -22.67
C PRO A 428 13.88 5.65 -21.22
N ALA A 429 13.34 6.62 -20.46
CA ALA A 429 13.65 6.70 -19.04
C ALA A 429 13.36 5.34 -18.42
N SER A 430 14.26 4.88 -17.52
CA SER A 430 14.04 3.64 -16.78
C SER A 430 12.60 3.57 -16.25
N PRO A 431 11.86 2.47 -16.42
CA PRO A 431 10.52 2.31 -15.84
C PRO A 431 10.50 2.59 -14.34
N THR A 432 11.56 2.20 -13.62
CA THR A 432 11.70 2.40 -12.18
C THR A 432 11.88 3.87 -11.82
N LEU A 433 12.79 4.58 -12.50
CA LEU A 433 13.00 6.02 -12.27
C LEU A 433 11.74 6.84 -12.59
N HIS A 434 11.02 6.48 -13.65
CA HIS A 434 9.76 7.13 -13.98
C HIS A 434 8.67 6.87 -12.93
N PHE A 435 8.64 5.66 -12.36
CA PHE A 435 7.74 5.33 -11.27
C PHE A 435 8.09 6.12 -10.00
N TRP A 436 9.37 6.19 -9.61
CA TRP A 436 9.83 7.01 -8.48
C TRP A 436 9.50 8.50 -8.65
N GLN A 437 9.66 9.04 -9.86
CA GLN A 437 9.28 10.42 -10.17
C GLN A 437 7.78 10.68 -9.95
N ARG A 438 6.92 9.76 -10.41
CA ARG A 438 5.47 9.88 -10.22
C ARG A 438 5.10 9.86 -8.75
N LEU A 439 5.64 8.92 -7.98
CA LEU A 439 5.37 8.82 -6.54
C LEU A 439 5.86 10.10 -5.81
N SER A 440 7.09 10.54 -6.08
CA SER A 440 7.65 11.74 -5.46
C SER A 440 6.83 13.00 -5.82
N SER A 441 6.43 13.16 -7.08
CA SER A 441 5.67 14.35 -7.52
C SER A 441 4.27 14.39 -6.89
N ALA A 442 3.58 13.25 -6.82
CA ALA A 442 2.27 13.17 -6.17
C ALA A 442 2.38 13.39 -4.66
N GLY A 443 3.38 12.76 -4.01
CA GLY A 443 3.65 12.95 -2.60
C GLY A 443 3.96 14.41 -2.25
N ALA A 444 4.81 15.07 -3.05
CA ALA A 444 5.14 16.48 -2.86
C ALA A 444 3.91 17.38 -3.00
N TYR A 445 3.10 17.16 -4.04
CA TYR A 445 1.89 17.95 -4.28
C TYR A 445 0.90 17.84 -3.11
N LEU A 446 0.58 16.63 -2.67
CA LEU A 446 -0.38 16.41 -1.59
C LEU A 446 0.15 16.92 -0.24
N LEU A 447 1.44 16.70 0.02
CA LEU A 447 2.06 17.15 1.26
C LEU A 447 2.05 18.68 1.37
N LEU A 448 2.47 19.39 0.30
CA LEU A 448 2.46 20.86 0.27
C LEU A 448 1.02 21.41 0.32
N LEU A 449 0.07 20.78 -0.38
CA LEU A 449 -1.34 21.15 -0.32
C LEU A 449 -1.88 21.03 1.12
N GLY A 450 -1.58 19.92 1.80
CA GLY A 450 -2.00 19.71 3.18
C GLY A 450 -1.39 20.72 4.15
N LEU A 451 -0.11 21.09 3.99
CA LEU A 451 0.55 22.12 4.79
C LEU A 451 -0.03 23.52 4.55
N CYS A 452 -0.48 23.83 3.34
CA CYS A 452 -1.21 25.07 3.07
C CYS A 452 -2.59 25.10 3.74
N LEU A 453 -3.31 23.96 3.70
CA LEU A 453 -4.62 23.82 4.34
C LEU A 453 -4.51 23.89 5.88
N GLU A 454 -3.42 23.40 6.46
CA GLU A 454 -3.15 23.46 7.89
C GLU A 454 -3.21 24.90 8.42
N SER A 455 -2.62 25.85 7.69
CA SER A 455 -2.67 27.28 8.04
C SER A 455 -4.09 27.84 7.99
N TYR A 456 -4.94 27.36 7.09
CA TYR A 456 -6.34 27.75 6.99
C TYR A 456 -7.20 27.16 8.11
N GLU A 457 -6.99 25.88 8.44
CA GLU A 457 -7.75 25.15 9.46
C GLU A 457 -7.31 25.47 10.90
N GLY A 458 -6.21 26.22 11.07
CA GLY A 458 -5.67 26.60 12.38
C GLY A 458 -5.00 25.46 13.14
N GLY A 459 -4.75 24.34 12.49
CA GLY A 459 -4.04 23.19 13.04
C GLY A 459 -4.48 21.85 12.48
N ILE A 460 -3.52 20.94 12.32
CA ILE A 460 -3.75 19.58 11.86
C ILE A 460 -4.29 18.72 12.99
N ARG A 461 -5.37 17.96 12.74
CA ARG A 461 -6.00 17.05 13.73
C ARG A 461 -6.42 15.74 13.05
N LYS A 462 -6.30 14.64 13.78
CA LYS A 462 -6.78 13.32 13.35
C LYS A 462 -8.27 13.13 13.68
N ASP A 463 -8.67 13.44 14.90
CA ASP A 463 -10.07 13.35 15.33
C ASP A 463 -10.67 14.75 15.24
N ASP A 464 -11.89 14.87 14.75
CA ASP A 464 -12.37 16.00 13.98
C ASP A 464 -11.49 16.19 12.75
N VAL A 465 -11.51 15.18 11.90
CA VAL A 465 -10.56 15.02 10.78
C VAL A 465 -10.44 16.29 9.96
N THR A 466 -9.23 16.87 9.92
CA THR A 466 -8.94 18.04 9.09
C THR A 466 -8.51 17.64 7.68
N LEU A 467 -8.79 18.47 6.69
CA LEU A 467 -8.31 18.25 5.31
C LEU A 467 -6.78 18.23 5.26
N SER A 468 -6.14 19.10 6.06
CA SER A 468 -4.69 19.10 6.22
C SER A 468 -4.16 17.73 6.66
N TYR A 469 -4.81 17.08 7.62
CA TYR A 469 -4.45 15.74 8.05
C TYR A 469 -4.54 14.71 6.92
N LEU A 470 -5.63 14.71 6.17
CA LEU A 470 -5.84 13.77 5.08
C LEU A 470 -4.81 13.94 3.96
N PHE A 471 -4.49 15.17 3.57
CA PHE A 471 -3.52 15.44 2.50
C PHE A 471 -2.07 15.28 2.94
N VAL A 472 -1.69 15.75 4.14
CA VAL A 472 -0.34 15.55 4.68
C VAL A 472 -0.05 14.05 4.80
N THR A 473 -0.93 13.30 5.45
CA THR A 473 -0.71 11.86 5.67
C THR A 473 -0.74 11.06 4.38
N CYS A 474 -1.58 11.45 3.40
CA CYS A 474 -1.56 10.87 2.06
C CYS A 474 -0.23 11.15 1.33
N GLY A 475 0.29 12.38 1.39
CA GLY A 475 1.58 12.74 0.84
C GLY A 475 2.73 11.95 1.47
N LEU A 476 2.72 11.80 2.80
CA LEU A 476 3.68 10.95 3.53
C LEU A 476 3.57 9.47 3.14
N ALA A 477 2.36 8.97 2.87
CA ALA A 477 2.15 7.59 2.40
C ALA A 477 2.78 7.34 1.02
N PHE A 478 2.75 8.33 0.11
CA PHE A 478 3.49 8.25 -1.16
C PHE A 478 5.00 8.16 -0.94
N TYR A 479 5.57 8.94 -0.02
CA TYR A 479 6.99 8.87 0.31
C TYR A 479 7.36 7.57 1.04
N ALA A 480 6.48 7.05 1.90
CA ALA A 480 6.67 5.74 2.52
C ALA A 480 6.65 4.61 1.48
N LEU A 481 5.73 4.66 0.51
CA LEU A 481 5.72 3.72 -0.61
C LEU A 481 6.98 3.86 -1.47
N LEU A 482 7.45 5.08 -1.75
CA LEU A 482 8.69 5.34 -2.49
C LEU A 482 9.91 4.75 -1.76
N LEU A 483 10.04 5.01 -0.46
CA LEU A 483 11.10 4.43 0.39
C LEU A 483 11.08 2.89 0.34
N LEU A 484 9.91 2.29 0.54
CA LEU A 484 9.77 0.83 0.53
C LEU A 484 9.99 0.23 -0.87
N THR A 485 9.67 0.96 -1.94
CA THR A 485 10.00 0.52 -3.31
C THR A 485 11.51 0.42 -3.51
N VAL A 486 12.28 1.37 -2.96
CA VAL A 486 13.74 1.28 -2.99
C VAL A 486 14.23 0.12 -2.14
N VAL A 487 13.75 -0.01 -0.90
CA VAL A 487 14.27 -1.01 0.06
C VAL A 487 13.84 -2.44 -0.32
N CYS A 488 12.57 -2.65 -0.66
CA CYS A 488 12.01 -3.99 -0.88
C CYS A 488 12.11 -4.45 -2.35
N ASP A 489 11.83 -3.55 -3.31
CA ASP A 489 11.75 -3.93 -4.73
C ASP A 489 13.06 -3.69 -5.48
N HIS A 490 13.89 -2.69 -5.08
CA HIS A 490 15.17 -2.40 -5.73
C HIS A 490 16.35 -3.08 -5.01
N TRP A 491 16.55 -2.84 -3.69
CA TRP A 491 17.64 -3.46 -2.93
C TRP A 491 17.35 -4.89 -2.46
N HIS A 492 16.10 -5.32 -2.45
CA HIS A 492 15.68 -6.66 -2.02
C HIS A 492 16.15 -7.01 -0.60
N VAL A 493 16.04 -6.08 0.35
CA VAL A 493 16.45 -6.26 1.76
C VAL A 493 15.47 -7.20 2.47
N ARG A 494 15.64 -8.50 2.24
CA ARG A 494 14.66 -9.53 2.64
C ARG A 494 14.45 -9.63 4.14
N TRP A 495 15.48 -9.43 4.95
CA TRP A 495 15.37 -9.53 6.41
C TRP A 495 14.40 -8.49 7.01
N LEU A 496 14.31 -7.30 6.40
CA LEU A 496 13.40 -6.24 6.80
C LEU A 496 12.03 -6.40 6.12
N CYS A 497 12.01 -6.67 4.82
CA CYS A 497 10.78 -6.67 4.02
C CYS A 497 9.94 -7.94 4.24
N ALA A 498 10.55 -9.11 4.41
CA ALA A 498 9.79 -10.35 4.52
C ALA A 498 8.85 -10.41 5.74
N PRO A 499 9.24 -9.99 6.96
CA PRO A 499 8.31 -9.90 8.09
C PRO A 499 7.16 -8.94 7.83
N LEU A 500 7.45 -7.74 7.28
CA LEU A 500 6.43 -6.76 6.92
C LEU A 500 5.44 -7.32 5.90
N GLU A 501 5.93 -7.95 4.82
CA GLU A 501 5.09 -8.57 3.81
C GLU A 501 4.23 -9.71 4.36
N MET A 502 4.78 -10.55 5.25
CA MET A 502 4.03 -11.66 5.85
C MET A 502 2.82 -11.15 6.63
N VAL A 503 2.99 -10.10 7.42
CA VAL A 503 1.91 -9.46 8.16
C VAL A 503 0.96 -8.72 7.21
N GLY A 504 1.49 -7.97 6.25
CA GLY A 504 0.69 -7.22 5.27
C GLY A 504 -0.20 -8.11 4.37
N LYS A 505 0.14 -9.40 4.21
CA LYS A 505 -0.67 -10.39 3.50
C LYS A 505 -1.86 -10.89 4.31
N ASN A 506 -1.84 -10.76 5.64
CA ASN A 506 -2.87 -11.26 6.54
C ASN A 506 -3.27 -10.23 7.62
N PRO A 507 -3.64 -9.01 7.23
CA PRO A 507 -3.81 -7.88 8.15
C PRO A 507 -4.92 -8.09 9.19
N MET A 508 -6.00 -8.79 8.85
CA MET A 508 -7.11 -9.03 9.77
C MET A 508 -6.70 -9.95 10.92
N VAL A 509 -5.88 -10.98 10.65
CA VAL A 509 -5.34 -11.85 11.70
C VAL A 509 -4.46 -11.04 12.64
N ALA A 510 -3.55 -10.22 12.10
CA ALA A 510 -2.67 -9.39 12.90
C ALA A 510 -3.46 -8.43 13.81
N TYR A 511 -4.52 -7.81 13.27
CA TYR A 511 -5.36 -6.84 13.98
C TYR A 511 -6.02 -7.42 15.25
N VAL A 512 -6.58 -8.62 15.16
CA VAL A 512 -7.31 -9.23 16.27
C VAL A 512 -6.44 -10.14 17.14
N SER A 513 -5.22 -10.50 16.71
CA SER A 513 -4.38 -11.48 17.38
C SER A 513 -4.01 -11.09 18.81
N ALA A 514 -3.76 -9.82 19.08
CA ALA A 514 -3.44 -9.32 20.40
C ALA A 514 -4.59 -9.57 21.40
N SER A 515 -5.77 -9.04 21.09
CA SER A 515 -6.92 -9.02 22.01
C SER A 515 -7.63 -10.36 22.08
N MET A 516 -7.57 -11.18 21.03
CA MET A 516 -8.33 -12.45 20.99
C MET A 516 -7.47 -13.69 21.25
N VAL A 517 -6.14 -13.61 21.11
CA VAL A 517 -5.28 -14.80 21.27
C VAL A 517 -4.13 -14.53 22.25
N ILE A 518 -3.26 -13.55 21.97
CA ILE A 518 -2.00 -13.40 22.71
C ILE A 518 -2.26 -13.01 24.17
N ILE A 519 -2.99 -11.93 24.42
CA ILE A 519 -3.30 -11.47 25.79
C ILE A 519 -4.14 -12.52 26.54
N PRO A 520 -5.24 -13.06 25.98
CA PRO A 520 -6.00 -14.13 26.63
C PRO A 520 -5.16 -15.35 27.01
N VAL A 521 -4.31 -15.84 26.11
CA VAL A 521 -3.43 -16.99 26.41
C VAL A 521 -2.46 -16.66 27.55
N LEU A 522 -1.84 -15.47 27.52
CA LEU A 522 -0.90 -15.05 28.57
C LEU A 522 -1.58 -14.91 29.94
N ILE A 523 -2.84 -14.47 29.97
CA ILE A 523 -3.61 -14.36 31.22
C ILE A 523 -4.00 -15.75 31.72
N LEU A 524 -4.54 -16.61 30.88
CA LEU A 524 -4.94 -17.98 31.23
C LEU A 524 -3.77 -18.86 31.68
N THR A 525 -2.56 -18.57 31.19
CA THR A 525 -1.32 -19.26 31.61
C THR A 525 -0.63 -18.57 32.79
N HIS A 526 -1.23 -17.51 33.36
CA HIS A 526 -0.66 -16.72 34.47
C HIS A 526 0.70 -16.08 34.16
N ILE A 527 1.08 -15.93 32.86
CA ILE A 527 2.32 -15.29 32.44
C ILE A 527 2.15 -13.76 32.36
N TYR A 528 0.95 -13.28 32.03
CA TYR A 528 0.67 -11.86 31.79
C TYR A 528 1.11 -10.94 32.94
N PRO A 529 0.91 -11.25 34.24
CA PRO A 529 1.35 -10.38 35.32
C PRO A 529 2.86 -10.10 35.33
N TYR A 530 3.69 -11.06 34.93
CA TYR A 530 5.16 -10.90 34.82
C TYR A 530 5.53 -9.95 33.68
N ILE A 531 4.79 -10.03 32.57
CA ILE A 531 5.00 -9.14 31.42
C ILE A 531 4.45 -7.73 31.75
N ASP A 532 3.34 -7.64 32.47
CA ASP A 532 2.73 -6.37 32.86
C ASP A 532 3.58 -5.59 33.86
N ALA A 533 4.32 -6.27 34.72
CA ALA A 533 5.30 -5.67 35.63
C ALA A 533 6.38 -4.84 34.90
N LEU A 534 6.64 -5.12 33.63
CA LEU A 534 7.54 -4.32 32.78
C LEU A 534 7.00 -2.91 32.50
N SER A 535 5.71 -2.65 32.74
CA SER A 535 5.09 -1.34 32.50
C SER A 535 5.54 -0.23 33.46
N SER A 536 6.32 -0.53 34.48
CA SER A 536 6.71 0.40 35.55
C SER A 536 7.70 1.49 35.11
N GLN A 537 8.45 1.29 34.04
CA GLN A 537 9.48 2.22 33.58
C GLN A 537 9.36 2.44 32.04
N PRO A 538 9.82 3.59 31.51
CA PRO A 538 9.68 3.89 30.08
C PRO A 538 10.30 2.83 29.15
N LEU A 539 11.54 2.44 29.41
CA LEU A 539 12.26 1.48 28.55
C LEU A 539 11.64 0.09 28.60
N THR A 540 11.34 -0.42 29.79
CA THR A 540 10.74 -1.75 29.96
C THR A 540 9.29 -1.77 29.45
N GLY A 541 8.54 -0.66 29.62
CA GLY A 541 7.20 -0.50 29.06
C GLY A 541 7.17 -0.52 27.52
N PHE A 542 8.16 0.14 26.88
CA PHE A 542 8.34 0.03 25.43
C PHE A 542 8.70 -1.40 25.01
N LEU A 543 9.63 -2.05 25.71
CA LEU A 543 10.03 -3.44 25.43
C LEU A 543 8.86 -4.42 25.62
N LYS A 544 7.96 -4.18 26.58
CA LYS A 544 6.69 -4.93 26.67
C LYS A 544 5.86 -4.81 25.39
N GLY A 545 5.64 -3.58 24.90
CA GLY A 545 4.92 -3.33 23.66
C GLY A 545 5.56 -4.06 22.47
N VAL A 546 6.89 -3.98 22.35
CA VAL A 546 7.64 -4.69 21.29
C VAL A 546 7.51 -6.21 21.42
N LEU A 547 7.59 -6.77 22.63
CA LEU A 547 7.45 -8.21 22.87
C LEU A 547 6.05 -8.71 22.45
N LEU A 548 5.00 -8.05 22.92
CA LEU A 548 3.63 -8.42 22.58
C LEU A 548 3.37 -8.29 21.09
N THR A 549 3.86 -7.23 20.46
CA THR A 549 3.78 -7.05 19.01
C THR A 549 4.52 -8.16 18.27
N ALA A 550 5.72 -8.54 18.72
CA ALA A 550 6.49 -9.62 18.11
C ALA A 550 5.74 -10.97 18.18
N LEU A 551 5.04 -11.27 19.29
CA LEU A 551 4.20 -12.46 19.41
C LEU A 551 3.03 -12.43 18.42
N CYS A 552 2.35 -11.27 18.26
CA CYS A 552 1.30 -11.08 17.27
C CYS A 552 1.80 -11.27 15.83
N MET A 553 2.99 -10.73 15.54
CA MET A 553 3.64 -10.90 14.25
C MET A 553 4.01 -12.36 13.98
N ALA A 554 4.55 -13.05 14.97
CA ALA A 554 4.91 -14.47 14.86
C ALA A 554 3.68 -15.33 14.54
N LEU A 555 2.57 -15.10 15.24
CA LEU A 555 1.29 -15.77 14.96
C LEU A 555 0.82 -15.48 13.53
N THR A 556 0.81 -14.22 13.12
CA THR A 556 0.37 -13.80 11.77
C THR A 556 1.29 -14.36 10.67
N ALA A 557 2.61 -14.35 10.90
CA ALA A 557 3.58 -14.93 9.98
C ALA A 557 3.40 -16.44 9.85
N TRP A 558 3.09 -17.14 10.95
CA TRP A 558 2.77 -18.56 10.93
C TRP A 558 1.53 -18.85 10.08
N PHE A 559 0.43 -18.09 10.24
CA PHE A 559 -0.75 -18.19 9.36
C PHE A 559 -0.39 -17.98 7.89
N THR A 560 0.42 -16.95 7.61
CA THR A 560 0.86 -16.63 6.24
C THR A 560 1.74 -17.74 5.65
N HIS A 561 2.64 -18.32 6.44
CA HIS A 561 3.48 -19.45 6.03
C HIS A 561 2.65 -20.69 5.70
N LYS A 562 1.61 -20.98 6.50
CA LYS A 562 0.63 -22.06 6.25
C LYS A 562 -0.33 -21.73 5.10
N ARG A 563 -0.25 -20.51 4.48
CA ARG A 563 -1.15 -20.00 3.44
C ARG A 563 -2.61 -19.90 3.90
N TRP A 564 -2.82 -19.69 5.18
CA TRP A 564 -4.12 -19.47 5.81
C TRP A 564 -4.48 -17.98 5.74
N PHE A 565 -4.95 -17.54 4.57
CA PHE A 565 -5.33 -16.14 4.35
C PHE A 565 -6.81 -15.94 4.64
N TRP A 566 -7.11 -14.93 5.45
CA TRP A 566 -8.50 -14.50 5.62
C TRP A 566 -8.92 -13.69 4.39
N LYS A 567 -10.04 -14.10 3.77
CA LYS A 567 -10.60 -13.48 2.56
C LYS A 567 -11.96 -12.87 2.88
N THR A 568 -12.08 -11.56 2.66
CA THR A 568 -13.33 -10.80 2.73
C THR A 568 -13.96 -10.64 1.37
#